data_dc536469f6b616bbb7945222d98359f0
#
_entry.id   dc536469f6b616bbb7945222d98359f0
#
_cell.length_a   1.000
_cell.length_b   1.000
_cell.length_c   1.000
_cell.angle_alpha   90.00
_cell.angle_beta   90.00
_cell.angle_gamma   90.00
#
_symmetry.space_group_name_H-M   'P 1'
#
loop_
_entity.id
_entity.type
_entity.pdbx_description
1 polymer ?
#
loop_
_entity_poly.entity_id
_entity_poly.type
_entity_poly.pdbx_seq_one_letter_code
_entity_poly.pdbx_strand_id
1 'polypeptide(L)'
;MKTLQIMLLTGLAAFALACGYGSHSTTPPTPGTVPNVTALVPNNANAGSTKVVLTVNGTSFNSTATINWKGASITTTYVSGNQLMATIPDADLATSGTAAVTVTNPGTGMGLYGGGTSAETSNSMTFTIN
;
A
#
# COMPACT_ATOMS: atom_id res chain seq x y z
N MET A 1 1.62 25.39 79.00
CA MET A 1 2.51 25.29 77.89
C MET A 1 2.32 23.99 77.17
N LYS A 2 1.42 23.93 76.30
CA LYS A 2 1.23 22.76 75.50
C LYS A 2 1.16 23.16 74.04
N THR A 3 2.22 22.92 73.37
CA THR A 3 2.31 23.11 71.95
C THR A 3 1.37 22.12 71.25
N LEU A 4 0.27 22.65 70.79
CA LEU A 4 -0.66 21.90 69.98
C LEU A 4 -0.05 21.78 68.65
N GLN A 5 0.56 20.65 68.38
CA GLN A 5 1.02 20.31 67.09
C GLN A 5 -0.22 19.92 66.26
N ILE A 6 -0.69 20.86 65.49
CA ILE A 6 -1.67 20.61 64.50
C ILE A 6 -0.91 19.90 63.38
N MET A 7 -1.01 18.59 63.34
CA MET A 7 -0.67 17.82 62.18
C MET A 7 -1.66 18.20 61.09
N LEU A 8 -1.23 19.12 60.27
CA LEU A 8 -1.90 19.38 59.03
C LEU A 8 -1.61 18.19 58.09
N LEU A 9 -2.47 17.22 58.19
CA LEU A 9 -2.48 16.15 57.23
C LEU A 9 -3.01 16.71 55.90
N THR A 10 -2.13 17.33 55.18
CA THR A 10 -2.42 17.64 53.78
C THR A 10 -2.57 16.32 53.05
N GLY A 11 -3.79 15.85 53.03
CA GLY A 11 -4.19 14.82 52.11
C GLY A 11 -3.94 15.32 50.70
N LEU A 12 -2.81 14.93 50.16
CA LEU A 12 -2.57 15.03 48.75
C LEU A 12 -3.56 14.09 48.09
N ALA A 13 -4.75 14.59 47.84
CA ALA A 13 -5.64 13.94 46.91
C ALA A 13 -4.90 13.93 45.58
N ALA A 14 -4.23 12.84 45.32
CA ALA A 14 -3.82 12.53 43.95
C ALA A 14 -5.09 12.46 43.15
N PHE A 15 -5.45 13.56 42.54
CA PHE A 15 -6.35 13.58 41.44
C PHE A 15 -5.61 12.84 40.31
N ALA A 16 -5.71 11.53 40.35
CA ALA A 16 -5.60 10.80 39.14
C ALA A 16 -6.79 11.27 38.28
N LEU A 17 -6.60 12.36 37.56
CA LEU A 17 -7.37 12.57 36.36
C LEU A 17 -7.05 11.36 35.50
N ALA A 18 -7.73 10.28 35.75
CA ALA A 18 -8.05 9.34 34.73
C ALA A 18 -8.96 10.11 33.80
N CYS A 19 -8.39 11.01 33.01
CA CYS A 19 -8.98 11.37 31.77
C CYS A 19 -9.21 10.04 31.08
N GLY A 20 -10.45 9.55 31.15
CA GLY A 20 -10.94 8.51 30.30
C GLY A 20 -10.94 9.04 28.87
N TYR A 21 -9.78 9.43 28.37
CA TYR A 21 -9.51 9.31 26.98
C TYR A 21 -9.62 7.82 26.75
N GLY A 22 -10.79 7.43 26.24
CA GLY A 22 -10.90 6.14 25.66
C GLY A 22 -9.66 6.00 24.81
N SER A 23 -8.72 5.21 25.25
CA SER A 23 -7.62 4.83 24.43
C SER A 23 -8.27 4.21 23.22
N HIS A 24 -8.39 5.01 22.15
CA HIS A 24 -8.62 4.48 20.85
C HIS A 24 -7.38 3.63 20.59
N SER A 25 -7.45 2.37 20.96
CA SER A 25 -6.46 1.42 20.50
C SER A 25 -6.64 1.35 19.00
N THR A 26 -5.92 2.23 18.31
CA THR A 26 -5.73 2.13 16.88
C THR A 26 -4.94 0.86 16.67
N THR A 27 -5.64 -0.23 16.34
CA THR A 27 -4.98 -1.45 15.89
C THR A 27 -4.14 -1.08 14.67
N PRO A 28 -2.82 -1.34 14.69
CA PRO A 28 -2.01 -1.12 13.50
C PRO A 28 -2.59 -1.91 12.33
N PRO A 29 -2.46 -1.43 11.10
CA PRO A 29 -2.86 -2.21 9.94
C PRO A 29 -2.09 -3.52 9.93
N THR A 30 -2.78 -4.60 9.62
CA THR A 30 -2.12 -5.89 9.38
C THR A 30 -1.41 -5.86 8.03
N PRO A 31 -0.30 -6.62 7.85
CA PRO A 31 0.32 -6.75 6.54
C PRO A 31 -0.71 -7.21 5.50
N GLY A 32 -0.70 -6.56 4.35
CA GLY A 32 -1.51 -6.96 3.20
C GLY A 32 -0.98 -8.23 2.54
N THR A 33 -1.68 -8.69 1.52
CA THR A 33 -1.20 -9.79 0.69
C THR A 33 -0.19 -9.26 -0.32
N VAL A 34 1.05 -9.73 -0.24
CA VAL A 34 2.11 -9.36 -1.17
C VAL A 34 1.86 -10.01 -2.53
N PRO A 35 1.66 -9.21 -3.59
CA PRO A 35 1.54 -9.76 -4.94
C PRO A 35 2.91 -10.21 -5.46
N ASN A 36 2.90 -11.15 -6.39
CA ASN A 36 4.12 -11.60 -7.04
C ASN A 36 3.93 -11.63 -8.55
N VAL A 37 4.80 -10.94 -9.30
CA VAL A 37 4.79 -10.93 -10.76
C VAL A 37 5.75 -12.01 -11.27
N THR A 38 5.26 -12.85 -12.17
CA THR A 38 6.02 -13.98 -12.74
C THR A 38 6.34 -13.80 -14.22
N ALA A 39 5.51 -13.08 -14.97
CA ALA A 39 5.74 -12.84 -16.39
C ALA A 39 5.04 -11.56 -16.89
N LEU A 40 5.62 -10.96 -17.90
CA LEU A 40 5.03 -9.87 -18.69
C LEU A 40 4.79 -10.37 -20.12
N VAL A 41 3.63 -10.06 -20.68
CA VAL A 41 3.28 -10.44 -22.06
C VAL A 41 2.61 -9.25 -22.77
N PRO A 42 3.23 -8.68 -23.79
CA PRO A 42 4.63 -8.88 -24.19
C PRO A 42 5.60 -8.39 -23.09
N ASN A 43 6.83 -8.82 -23.14
CA ASN A 43 7.90 -8.32 -22.26
C ASN A 43 8.77 -7.25 -22.94
N ASN A 44 8.44 -6.90 -24.19
CA ASN A 44 9.09 -5.86 -24.97
C ASN A 44 8.15 -5.27 -26.01
N ALA A 45 8.49 -4.09 -26.49
CA ALA A 45 7.86 -3.44 -27.64
C ALA A 45 8.89 -2.54 -28.34
N ASN A 46 8.64 -2.16 -29.59
CA ASN A 46 9.48 -1.19 -30.28
C ASN A 46 9.17 0.23 -29.84
N ALA A 47 10.18 1.08 -29.82
CA ALA A 47 9.97 2.51 -29.60
C ALA A 47 8.99 3.06 -30.67
N GLY A 48 8.09 3.93 -30.23
CA GLY A 48 7.03 4.48 -31.09
C GLY A 48 5.82 3.55 -31.26
N SER A 49 5.79 2.37 -30.64
CA SER A 49 4.59 1.52 -30.62
C SER A 49 3.44 2.24 -29.91
N THR A 50 2.22 2.00 -30.40
CA THR A 50 1.00 2.56 -29.83
C THR A 50 0.05 1.46 -29.38
N LYS A 51 -0.79 1.77 -28.39
CA LYS A 51 -1.85 0.87 -27.91
C LYS A 51 -1.34 -0.51 -27.47
N VAL A 52 -0.14 -0.58 -26.91
CA VAL A 52 0.40 -1.85 -26.41
C VAL A 52 -0.35 -2.25 -25.15
N VAL A 53 -1.01 -3.40 -25.21
CA VAL A 53 -1.67 -4.00 -24.05
C VAL A 53 -0.69 -4.92 -23.36
N LEU A 54 -0.37 -4.59 -22.12
CA LEU A 54 0.48 -5.39 -21.25
C LEU A 54 -0.38 -6.33 -20.44
N THR A 55 -0.10 -7.61 -20.50
CA THR A 55 -0.65 -8.61 -19.59
C THR A 55 0.41 -8.94 -18.55
N VAL A 56 0.06 -8.78 -17.28
CA VAL A 56 0.91 -9.13 -16.14
C VAL A 56 0.38 -10.42 -15.53
N ASN A 57 1.20 -11.45 -15.57
CA ASN A 57 0.89 -12.73 -14.94
C ASN A 57 1.62 -12.83 -13.61
N GLY A 58 0.98 -13.46 -12.65
CA GLY A 58 1.55 -13.60 -11.32
C GLY A 58 0.65 -14.34 -10.36
N THR A 59 0.72 -13.99 -9.09
CA THR A 59 -0.08 -14.58 -8.03
C THR A 59 -0.46 -13.53 -7.00
N SER A 60 -1.54 -13.81 -6.27
CA SER A 60 -1.99 -12.98 -5.14
C SER A 60 -2.40 -11.57 -5.53
N PHE A 61 -2.92 -11.35 -6.72
CA PHE A 61 -3.46 -10.07 -7.13
C PHE A 61 -4.84 -9.84 -6.51
N ASN A 62 -5.03 -8.72 -5.85
CA ASN A 62 -6.33 -8.29 -5.37
C ASN A 62 -7.18 -7.73 -6.52
N SER A 63 -8.50 -7.75 -6.38
CA SER A 63 -9.43 -7.22 -7.39
C SER A 63 -9.23 -5.73 -7.69
N THR A 64 -8.57 -5.00 -6.79
CA THR A 64 -8.23 -3.59 -6.93
C THR A 64 -6.74 -3.35 -7.16
N ALA A 65 -5.98 -4.41 -7.46
CA ALA A 65 -4.55 -4.32 -7.73
C ALA A 65 -4.26 -3.39 -8.91
N THR A 66 -3.16 -2.68 -8.83
CA THR A 66 -2.75 -1.69 -9.83
C THR A 66 -1.38 -2.02 -10.38
N ILE A 67 -1.23 -1.96 -11.70
CA ILE A 67 0.06 -2.07 -12.37
C ILE A 67 0.76 -0.72 -12.28
N ASN A 68 2.03 -0.73 -11.86
CA ASN A 68 2.88 0.45 -11.88
C ASN A 68 3.92 0.32 -13.00
N TRP A 69 4.03 1.35 -13.78
CA TRP A 69 5.00 1.53 -14.85
C TRP A 69 6.01 2.60 -14.44
N LYS A 70 7.28 2.23 -14.31
CA LYS A 70 8.35 3.15 -13.81
C LYS A 70 7.97 3.84 -12.50
N GLY A 71 7.24 3.16 -11.63
CA GLY A 71 6.78 3.69 -10.35
C GLY A 71 5.47 4.49 -10.38
N ALA A 72 4.90 4.76 -11.56
CA ALA A 72 3.61 5.42 -11.71
C ALA A 72 2.51 4.43 -12.04
N SER A 73 1.36 4.53 -11.37
CA SER A 73 0.22 3.66 -11.65
C SER A 73 -0.37 3.95 -13.02
N ILE A 74 -0.71 2.90 -13.76
CA ILE A 74 -1.42 2.99 -15.03
C ILE A 74 -2.80 2.34 -14.90
N THR A 75 -3.73 2.71 -15.78
CA THR A 75 -5.08 2.14 -15.77
C THR A 75 -5.01 0.63 -15.93
N THR A 76 -5.47 -0.08 -14.90
CA THR A 76 -5.35 -1.54 -14.79
C THR A 76 -6.73 -2.18 -14.84
N THR A 77 -6.86 -3.26 -15.61
CA THR A 77 -8.04 -4.12 -15.63
C THR A 77 -7.71 -5.41 -14.88
N TYR A 78 -8.51 -5.73 -13.86
CA TYR A 78 -8.41 -7.00 -13.15
C TYR A 78 -9.06 -8.11 -13.97
N VAL A 79 -8.31 -9.17 -14.22
CA VAL A 79 -8.80 -10.39 -14.90
C VAL A 79 -9.03 -11.50 -13.89
N SER A 80 -8.02 -11.76 -13.06
CA SER A 80 -8.07 -12.78 -12.01
C SER A 80 -6.98 -12.51 -10.96
N GLY A 81 -6.97 -13.28 -9.88
CA GLY A 81 -5.89 -13.21 -8.88
C GLY A 81 -4.50 -13.56 -9.43
N ASN A 82 -4.42 -14.02 -10.67
CA ASN A 82 -3.18 -14.40 -11.36
C ASN A 82 -2.89 -13.57 -12.61
N GLN A 83 -3.78 -12.68 -13.01
CA GLN A 83 -3.65 -11.93 -14.26
C GLN A 83 -4.25 -10.53 -14.16
N LEU A 84 -3.47 -9.54 -14.57
CA LEU A 84 -3.90 -8.16 -14.76
C LEU A 84 -3.57 -7.72 -16.18
N MET A 85 -4.30 -6.74 -16.68
CA MET A 85 -4.05 -6.12 -17.98
C MET A 85 -4.02 -4.61 -17.86
N ALA A 86 -3.17 -3.97 -18.65
CA ALA A 86 -3.12 -2.51 -18.77
C ALA A 86 -2.69 -2.09 -20.15
N THR A 87 -3.16 -0.95 -20.60
CA THR A 87 -2.63 -0.32 -21.82
C THR A 87 -1.50 0.61 -21.42
N ILE A 88 -0.31 0.38 -21.99
CA ILE A 88 0.84 1.25 -21.75
C ILE A 88 0.59 2.56 -22.51
N PRO A 89 0.72 3.73 -21.85
CA PRO A 89 0.61 5.01 -22.53
C PRO A 89 1.62 5.13 -23.68
N ASP A 90 1.18 5.60 -24.84
CA ASP A 90 2.03 5.73 -26.03
C ASP A 90 3.27 6.61 -25.77
N ALA A 91 3.12 7.64 -24.93
CA ALA A 91 4.22 8.50 -24.53
C ALA A 91 5.34 7.76 -23.78
N ASP A 92 5.00 6.69 -23.06
CA ASP A 92 5.96 5.87 -22.31
C ASP A 92 6.74 4.90 -23.20
N LEU A 93 6.28 4.70 -24.42
CA LEU A 93 6.92 3.87 -25.44
C LEU A 93 7.65 4.70 -26.52
N ALA A 94 7.67 6.03 -26.40
CA ALA A 94 8.23 6.90 -27.42
C ALA A 94 9.74 6.76 -27.60
N THR A 95 10.46 6.36 -26.56
CA THR A 95 11.92 6.24 -26.56
C THR A 95 12.35 4.84 -26.15
N SER A 96 13.40 4.33 -26.78
CA SER A 96 14.00 3.05 -26.38
C SER A 96 14.58 3.10 -24.97
N GLY A 97 14.55 1.97 -24.28
CA GLY A 97 15.02 1.86 -22.90
C GLY A 97 14.35 0.70 -22.16
N THR A 98 14.36 0.78 -20.85
CA THR A 98 13.72 -0.22 -20.00
C THR A 98 12.73 0.43 -19.04
N ALA A 99 11.71 -0.31 -18.68
CA ALA A 99 10.72 0.09 -17.67
C ALA A 99 10.59 -0.99 -16.61
N ALA A 100 10.65 -0.58 -15.36
CA ALA A 100 10.34 -1.46 -14.25
C ALA A 100 8.82 -1.55 -14.09
N VAL A 101 8.30 -2.77 -14.07
CA VAL A 101 6.87 -3.07 -13.88
C VAL A 101 6.69 -3.77 -12.55
N THR A 102 5.82 -3.22 -11.72
CA THR A 102 5.42 -3.80 -10.43
C THR A 102 3.91 -3.81 -10.32
N VAL A 103 3.38 -4.54 -9.38
CA VAL A 103 1.96 -4.55 -9.04
C VAL A 103 1.82 -4.16 -7.57
N THR A 104 0.87 -3.28 -7.27
CA THR A 104 0.52 -2.93 -5.90
C THR A 104 -0.88 -3.41 -5.58
N ASN A 105 -1.00 -4.22 -4.54
CA ASN A 105 -2.27 -4.46 -3.88
C ASN A 105 -2.52 -3.31 -2.92
N PRO A 106 -3.53 -2.47 -3.14
CA PRO A 106 -3.81 -1.39 -2.21
C PRO A 106 -4.22 -1.94 -0.86
N GLY A 107 -3.87 -1.22 0.19
CA GLY A 107 -4.37 -1.52 1.52
C GLY A 107 -5.87 -1.28 1.63
N THR A 108 -6.51 -1.95 2.55
CA THR A 108 -7.89 -1.64 2.93
C THR A 108 -7.89 -0.46 3.90
N GLY A 109 -8.81 0.48 3.71
CA GLY A 109 -8.89 1.66 4.57
C GLY A 109 -9.04 1.29 6.04
N MET A 110 -8.48 2.11 6.90
CA MET A 110 -8.72 1.99 8.33
C MET A 110 -10.17 2.35 8.62
N GLY A 111 -10.87 1.47 9.33
CA GLY A 111 -12.18 1.78 9.89
C GLY A 111 -12.07 2.85 10.98
N LEU A 112 -13.21 3.29 11.52
CA LEU A 112 -13.29 4.32 12.57
C LEU A 112 -12.43 3.97 13.82
N TYR A 113 -12.15 2.71 14.04
CA TYR A 113 -11.40 2.20 15.20
C TYR A 113 -10.03 1.63 14.82
N GLY A 114 -9.52 1.93 13.63
CA GLY A 114 -8.30 1.35 13.12
C GLY A 114 -8.55 -0.01 12.44
N GLY A 115 -7.51 -0.73 12.13
CA GLY A 115 -7.55 -1.97 11.34
C GLY A 115 -7.38 -1.69 9.86
N GLY A 116 -7.61 -2.70 9.05
CA GLY A 116 -7.31 -2.65 7.62
C GLY A 116 -5.99 -3.34 7.32
N THR A 117 -5.59 -3.33 6.06
CA THR A 117 -4.32 -3.89 5.60
C THR A 117 -3.43 -2.81 5.00
N SER A 118 -2.11 -2.97 5.13
CA SER A 118 -1.15 -2.12 4.42
C SER A 118 -1.17 -2.42 2.92
N ALA A 119 -0.80 -1.43 2.12
CA ALA A 119 -0.54 -1.65 0.71
C ALA A 119 0.76 -2.45 0.54
N GLU A 120 0.74 -3.41 -0.37
CA GLU A 120 1.89 -4.27 -0.64
C GLU A 120 2.25 -4.21 -2.13
N THR A 121 3.54 -4.12 -2.41
CA THR A 121 4.06 -4.05 -3.78
C THR A 121 4.86 -5.30 -4.12
N SER A 122 4.70 -5.79 -5.34
CA SER A 122 5.37 -6.98 -5.86
C SER A 122 6.86 -6.78 -6.09
N ASN A 123 7.54 -7.88 -6.43
CA ASN A 123 8.82 -7.84 -7.14
C ASN A 123 8.68 -7.05 -8.45
N SER A 124 9.81 -6.53 -8.93
CA SER A 124 9.89 -5.81 -10.20
C SER A 124 10.27 -6.75 -11.35
N MET A 125 9.62 -6.57 -12.50
CA MET A 125 10.05 -7.17 -13.76
C MET A 125 10.37 -6.08 -14.79
N THR A 126 11.33 -6.37 -15.65
CA THR A 126 11.79 -5.41 -16.66
C THR A 126 11.02 -5.60 -17.97
N PHE A 127 10.46 -4.53 -18.49
CA PHE A 127 9.95 -4.42 -19.85
C PHE A 127 10.97 -3.68 -20.70
N THR A 128 11.25 -4.16 -21.91
CA THR A 128 12.24 -3.56 -22.83
C THR A 128 11.55 -2.81 -23.96
N ILE A 129 11.99 -1.59 -24.23
CA ILE A 129 11.57 -0.79 -25.37
C ILE A 129 12.76 -0.73 -26.34
N ASN A 130 12.64 -1.39 -27.49
CA ASN A 130 13.71 -1.54 -28.50
C ASN A 130 13.79 -0.32 -29.41
#